data_798d751ed933a8e1b6163020fcb5e329
#
_entry.id   798d751ed933a8e1b6163020fcb5e329
#
_cell.length_a   1.000
_cell.length_b   1.000
_cell.length_c   1.000
_cell.angle_alpha   90.00
_cell.angle_beta   90.00
_cell.angle_gamma   90.00
#
_symmetry.space_group_name_H-M   'P 1'
#
loop_
_entity.id
_entity.type
_entity.pdbx_description
1 polymer ?
#
loop_
_entity_poly.entity_id
_entity_poly.type
_entity_poly.pdbx_seq_one_letter_code
_entity_poly.pdbx_strand_id
1 'polypeptide(L)'
;MKKARQLGITALLFATFVITGCSVNKLPEATTRASLTTNVNDYQYLIGPGDSLTIFVWRNPEISGNFIVRPDGKVTTSLVEDVEVSGRTPTMLARQLEEQLATYINNPRVTVSVGRFQGPFSEQVRVIGEATNPSAINYTENMTLLDLMIAVGGLTEFASGNNAKLVRVIDGQQTTYEINIESLIKDGDITQNIDMLPGDIIIIPEAWF
;
A
#
# COMPACT_ATOMS: atom_id res chain seq x y z
N MET A 1 48.33 -32.00 -74.54
CA MET A 1 48.94 -31.20 -73.42
C MET A 1 47.92 -30.25 -72.86
N LYS A 2 47.78 -30.22 -71.61
CA LYS A 2 47.08 -29.32 -70.61
C LYS A 2 45.98 -30.03 -69.86
N LYS A 3 46.32 -30.41 -68.67
CA LYS A 3 45.44 -30.89 -67.58
C LYS A 3 44.62 -29.73 -67.04
N ALA A 4 43.30 -29.88 -67.04
CA ALA A 4 42.42 -28.97 -66.26
C ALA A 4 42.18 -29.59 -64.91
N ARG A 5 42.57 -28.88 -63.85
CA ARG A 5 42.34 -29.21 -62.42
C ARG A 5 40.87 -28.90 -62.09
N GLN A 6 40.13 -29.92 -61.67
CA GLN A 6 38.85 -29.73 -61.01
C GLN A 6 39.10 -29.27 -59.56
N LEU A 7 38.63 -28.12 -59.27
CA LEU A 7 38.57 -27.61 -57.90
C LEU A 7 37.18 -27.98 -57.34
N GLY A 8 37.16 -28.91 -56.42
CA GLY A 8 35.93 -29.23 -55.69
C GLY A 8 35.62 -28.11 -54.61
N ILE A 9 34.47 -27.48 -54.80
CA ILE A 9 33.94 -26.54 -53.79
C ILE A 9 33.09 -27.37 -52.86
N THR A 10 33.62 -27.65 -51.67
CA THR A 10 32.87 -28.20 -50.52
C THR A 10 32.08 -27.06 -49.90
N ALA A 11 30.78 -27.02 -50.20
CA ALA A 11 29.85 -26.10 -49.55
C ALA A 11 29.62 -26.57 -48.13
N LEU A 12 30.16 -25.83 -47.14
CA LEU A 12 29.94 -26.03 -45.73
C LEU A 12 28.59 -25.39 -45.39
N LEU A 13 27.54 -26.21 -45.27
CA LEU A 13 26.22 -25.79 -44.78
C LEU A 13 26.33 -25.51 -43.28
N PHE A 14 26.47 -24.23 -42.90
CA PHE A 14 26.33 -23.79 -41.55
C PHE A 14 24.83 -23.73 -41.21
N ALA A 15 24.34 -24.79 -40.54
CA ALA A 15 22.98 -24.79 -39.96
C ALA A 15 22.94 -23.81 -38.77
N THR A 16 22.48 -22.59 -38.99
CA THR A 16 22.17 -21.65 -37.95
C THR A 16 20.95 -22.13 -37.16
N PHE A 17 21.22 -22.72 -35.99
CA PHE A 17 20.20 -23.09 -35.01
C PHE A 17 19.66 -21.80 -34.40
N VAL A 18 18.54 -21.29 -34.88
CA VAL A 18 17.83 -20.15 -34.28
C VAL A 18 17.18 -20.65 -33.01
N ILE A 19 17.82 -20.41 -31.88
CA ILE A 19 17.24 -20.62 -30.57
C ILE A 19 16.18 -19.52 -30.37
N THR A 20 14.93 -19.83 -30.71
CA THR A 20 13.78 -19.02 -30.29
C THR A 20 13.65 -19.18 -28.78
N GLY A 21 14.35 -18.31 -28.03
CA GLY A 21 14.14 -18.18 -26.60
C GLY A 21 12.69 -17.77 -26.37
N CYS A 22 11.94 -18.57 -25.59
CA CYS A 22 10.64 -18.15 -25.07
C CYS A 22 10.86 -16.89 -24.26
N SER A 23 10.52 -15.74 -24.82
CA SER A 23 10.44 -14.50 -24.07
C SER A 23 9.27 -14.62 -23.09
N VAL A 24 9.56 -14.86 -21.83
CA VAL A 24 8.56 -14.77 -20.77
C VAL A 24 8.19 -13.30 -20.68
N ASN A 25 6.97 -12.97 -21.10
CA ASN A 25 6.43 -11.63 -20.95
C ASN A 25 6.30 -11.33 -19.45
N LYS A 26 7.17 -10.48 -18.91
CA LYS A 26 7.02 -9.97 -17.55
C LYS A 26 5.89 -8.94 -17.53
N LEU A 27 5.02 -9.06 -16.56
CA LEU A 27 4.07 -7.98 -16.26
C LEU A 27 4.84 -6.74 -15.83
N PRO A 28 4.30 -5.53 -16.09
CA PRO A 28 4.86 -4.31 -15.55
C PRO A 28 4.84 -4.35 -14.02
N GLU A 29 5.78 -3.67 -13.39
CA GLU A 29 5.81 -3.53 -11.95
C GLU A 29 4.51 -2.85 -11.46
N ALA A 30 4.07 -3.22 -10.25
CA ALA A 30 2.89 -2.61 -9.65
C ALA A 30 3.14 -1.11 -9.42
N THR A 31 2.12 -0.30 -9.71
CA THR A 31 2.18 1.13 -9.41
C THR A 31 2.23 1.31 -7.89
N THR A 32 3.39 1.64 -7.36
CA THR A 32 3.56 1.94 -5.94
C THR A 32 3.00 3.34 -5.67
N ARG A 33 1.94 3.41 -4.87
CA ARG A 33 1.44 4.69 -4.35
C ARG A 33 2.11 4.93 -3.00
N ALA A 34 2.95 5.96 -2.94
CA ALA A 34 3.52 6.41 -1.68
C ALA A 34 2.41 6.95 -0.77
N SER A 35 2.59 6.78 0.55
CA SER A 35 1.81 7.52 1.55
C SER A 35 2.04 9.02 1.39
N LEU A 36 1.06 9.82 1.75
CA LEU A 36 1.19 11.27 1.84
C LEU A 36 1.90 11.70 3.13
N THR A 37 2.03 10.79 4.09
CA THR A 37 2.67 11.05 5.39
C THR A 37 4.13 10.61 5.33
N THR A 38 5.05 11.56 5.39
CA THR A 38 6.51 11.31 5.42
C THR A 38 7.11 11.50 6.81
N ASN A 39 6.33 12.06 7.76
CA ASN A 39 6.75 12.30 9.13
C ASN A 39 5.63 11.88 10.08
N VAL A 40 5.98 11.19 11.16
CA VAL A 40 5.02 10.69 12.18
C VAL A 40 4.18 11.81 12.81
N ASN A 41 4.73 13.02 12.90
CA ASN A 41 4.05 14.16 13.52
C ASN A 41 3.02 14.85 12.60
N ASP A 42 3.00 14.53 11.31
CA ASP A 42 2.14 15.16 10.30
C ASP A 42 1.01 14.23 9.85
N TYR A 43 0.80 13.13 10.58
CA TYR A 43 -0.20 12.14 10.22
C TYR A 43 -1.61 12.72 10.27
N GLN A 44 -2.35 12.52 9.20
CA GLN A 44 -3.78 12.79 9.10
C GLN A 44 -4.48 11.57 8.50
N TYR A 45 -5.57 11.15 9.13
CA TYR A 45 -6.36 10.05 8.59
C TYR A 45 -6.93 10.41 7.22
N LEU A 46 -6.69 9.55 6.24
CA LEU A 46 -7.25 9.64 4.90
C LEU A 46 -8.35 8.61 4.71
N ILE A 47 -9.48 9.06 4.19
CA ILE A 47 -10.63 8.20 3.87
C ILE A 47 -10.24 7.22 2.77
N GLY A 48 -10.63 5.96 2.94
CA GLY A 48 -10.38 4.89 1.96
C GLY A 48 -11.61 4.06 1.62
N PRO A 49 -11.50 3.20 0.60
CA PRO A 49 -12.56 2.26 0.25
C PRO A 49 -12.92 1.35 1.43
N GLY A 50 -14.21 1.18 1.70
CA GLY A 50 -14.72 0.39 2.81
C GLY A 50 -14.94 1.15 4.11
N ASP A 51 -14.52 2.41 4.19
CA ASP A 51 -14.83 3.26 5.35
C ASP A 51 -16.32 3.53 5.45
N SER A 52 -16.80 3.63 6.69
CA SER A 52 -18.16 4.08 6.98
C SER A 52 -18.15 5.55 7.37
N LEU A 53 -18.82 6.36 6.58
CA LEU A 53 -18.91 7.81 6.79
C LEU A 53 -20.28 8.18 7.34
N THR A 54 -20.31 8.93 8.44
CA THR A 54 -21.52 9.62 8.88
C THR A 54 -21.44 11.07 8.41
N ILE A 55 -22.31 11.44 7.49
CA ILE A 55 -22.41 12.80 6.94
C ILE A 55 -23.60 13.47 7.60
N PHE A 56 -23.36 14.51 8.34
CA PHE A 56 -24.38 15.31 9.00
C PHE A 56 -24.47 16.70 8.37
N VAL A 57 -25.65 17.07 7.90
CA VAL A 57 -25.94 18.36 7.31
C VAL A 57 -26.85 19.14 8.26
N TRP A 58 -26.36 20.24 8.78
CA TRP A 58 -27.09 21.05 9.76
C TRP A 58 -28.44 21.52 9.23
N ARG A 59 -29.50 21.31 10.01
CA ARG A 59 -30.90 21.62 9.69
C ARG A 59 -31.50 20.85 8.50
N ASN A 60 -30.80 19.82 7.99
CA ASN A 60 -31.29 19.00 6.88
C ASN A 60 -31.10 17.51 7.21
N PRO A 61 -31.84 16.96 8.18
CA PRO A 61 -31.70 15.56 8.59
C PRO A 61 -32.05 14.58 7.47
N GLU A 62 -32.90 14.98 6.51
CA GLU A 62 -33.36 14.14 5.38
C GLU A 62 -32.27 13.84 4.37
N ILE A 63 -31.17 14.62 4.36
CA ILE A 63 -30.01 14.38 3.49
C ILE A 63 -28.77 13.97 4.28
N SER A 64 -28.89 13.92 5.61
CA SER A 64 -27.87 13.37 6.51
C SER A 64 -28.00 11.85 6.54
N GLY A 65 -26.89 11.14 6.79
CA GLY A 65 -26.92 9.67 6.85
C GLY A 65 -25.57 9.02 7.00
N ASN A 66 -25.60 7.68 6.97
CA ASN A 66 -24.42 6.84 6.97
C ASN A 66 -24.18 6.31 5.56
N PHE A 67 -22.97 6.45 5.09
CA PHE A 67 -22.56 6.08 3.74
C PHE A 67 -21.30 5.22 3.81
N ILE A 68 -21.18 4.25 2.91
CA ILE A 68 -19.98 3.41 2.80
C ILE A 68 -19.21 3.85 1.56
N VAL A 69 -17.92 4.03 1.71
CA VAL A 69 -17.03 4.35 0.58
C VAL A 69 -16.91 3.12 -0.31
N ARG A 70 -17.26 3.30 -1.58
CA ARG A 70 -17.22 2.25 -2.61
C ARG A 70 -15.78 1.84 -2.93
N PRO A 71 -15.57 0.64 -3.53
CA PRO A 71 -14.23 0.20 -3.95
C PRO A 71 -13.52 1.13 -4.94
N ASP A 72 -14.27 1.94 -5.69
CA ASP A 72 -13.75 2.96 -6.60
C ASP A 72 -13.37 4.28 -5.90
N GLY A 73 -13.46 4.33 -4.55
CA GLY A 73 -13.10 5.49 -3.74
C GLY A 73 -14.12 6.62 -3.73
N LYS A 74 -15.35 6.34 -4.14
CA LYS A 74 -16.44 7.33 -4.21
C LYS A 74 -17.55 7.02 -3.23
N VAL A 75 -18.35 8.05 -2.94
CA VAL A 75 -19.59 7.93 -2.17
C VAL A 75 -20.73 8.61 -2.92
N THR A 76 -21.94 8.06 -2.81
CA THR A 76 -23.15 8.68 -3.31
C THR A 76 -24.01 9.07 -2.11
N THR A 77 -24.35 10.35 -2.01
CA THR A 77 -25.23 10.90 -0.98
C THR A 77 -26.64 11.14 -1.55
N SER A 78 -27.57 11.63 -0.72
CA SER A 78 -28.96 11.83 -1.14
C SER A 78 -29.14 12.87 -2.26
N LEU A 79 -28.24 13.84 -2.40
CA LEU A 79 -28.32 14.92 -3.41
C LEU A 79 -27.11 15.00 -4.33
N VAL A 80 -26.00 14.40 -3.95
CA VAL A 80 -24.73 14.47 -4.71
C VAL A 80 -24.23 13.05 -4.96
N GLU A 81 -24.07 12.72 -6.22
CA GLU A 81 -23.60 11.41 -6.68
C GLU A 81 -22.11 11.43 -6.98
N ASP A 82 -21.49 10.26 -6.88
CA ASP A 82 -20.10 9.99 -7.29
C ASP A 82 -19.05 10.96 -6.74
N VAL A 83 -19.22 11.35 -5.47
CA VAL A 83 -18.24 12.22 -4.77
C VAL A 83 -16.95 11.45 -4.53
N GLU A 84 -15.84 11.93 -5.05
CA GLU A 84 -14.52 11.37 -4.78
C GLU A 84 -14.10 11.69 -3.34
N VAL A 85 -13.89 10.65 -2.54
CA VAL A 85 -13.59 10.78 -1.10
C VAL A 85 -12.28 10.10 -0.71
N SER A 86 -11.81 9.13 -1.48
CA SER A 86 -10.58 8.41 -1.18
C SER A 86 -9.36 9.34 -1.23
N GLY A 87 -8.47 9.24 -0.22
CA GLY A 87 -7.31 10.09 -0.07
C GLY A 87 -7.59 11.51 0.43
N ARG A 88 -8.83 11.79 0.88
CA ARG A 88 -9.20 13.07 1.51
C ARG A 88 -9.35 12.91 3.01
N THR A 89 -9.07 13.97 3.76
CA THR A 89 -9.44 14.01 5.18
C THR A 89 -10.94 14.23 5.34
N PRO A 90 -11.55 13.84 6.47
CA PRO A 90 -12.97 14.11 6.75
C PRO A 90 -13.32 15.60 6.65
N THR A 91 -12.40 16.48 7.08
CA THR A 91 -12.61 17.93 6.99
C THR A 91 -12.60 18.44 5.54
N MET A 92 -11.69 17.95 4.71
CA MET A 92 -11.66 18.29 3.28
C MET A 92 -12.95 17.84 2.58
N LEU A 93 -13.41 16.63 2.89
CA LEU A 93 -14.68 16.13 2.34
C LEU A 93 -15.87 16.98 2.79
N ALA A 94 -15.91 17.40 4.07
CA ALA A 94 -16.96 18.26 4.56
C ALA A 94 -17.04 19.58 3.77
N ARG A 95 -15.90 20.23 3.53
CA ARG A 95 -15.83 21.48 2.72
C ARG A 95 -16.28 21.25 1.28
N GLN A 96 -15.84 20.15 0.66
CA GLN A 96 -16.26 19.78 -0.69
C GLN A 96 -17.78 19.57 -0.78
N LEU A 97 -18.37 18.87 0.19
CA LEU A 97 -19.81 18.64 0.22
C LEU A 97 -20.61 19.96 0.45
N GLU A 98 -20.10 20.86 1.28
CA GLU A 98 -20.71 22.20 1.45
C GLU A 98 -20.78 22.94 0.12
N GLU A 99 -19.72 22.90 -0.66
CA GLU A 99 -19.62 23.56 -1.97
C GLU A 99 -20.62 22.95 -2.97
N GLN A 100 -20.69 21.64 -3.05
CA GLN A 100 -21.62 20.93 -3.94
C GLN A 100 -23.08 21.11 -3.53
N LEU A 101 -23.38 21.05 -2.23
CA LEU A 101 -24.72 21.22 -1.70
C LEU A 101 -25.22 22.67 -1.78
N ALA A 102 -24.36 23.66 -1.91
CA ALA A 102 -24.73 25.06 -2.03
C ALA A 102 -25.63 25.37 -3.26
N THR A 103 -25.64 24.48 -4.26
CA THR A 103 -26.56 24.57 -5.41
C THR A 103 -28.01 24.23 -5.05
N TYR A 104 -28.21 23.44 -3.97
CA TYR A 104 -29.53 22.95 -3.55
C TYR A 104 -29.99 23.59 -2.24
N ILE A 105 -29.06 24.00 -1.38
CA ILE A 105 -29.32 24.46 -0.01
C ILE A 105 -28.57 25.76 0.25
N ASN A 106 -29.25 26.71 0.87
CA ASN A 106 -28.63 27.96 1.25
C ASN A 106 -27.69 27.76 2.46
N ASN A 107 -26.41 28.10 2.27
CA ASN A 107 -25.37 28.08 3.31
C ASN A 107 -25.30 26.76 4.09
N PRO A 108 -25.10 25.59 3.40
CA PRO A 108 -25.04 24.30 4.06
C PRO A 108 -23.84 24.23 5.01
N ARG A 109 -24.03 23.54 6.14
CA ARG A 109 -22.96 23.21 7.09
C ARG A 109 -22.89 21.71 7.23
N VAL A 110 -21.73 21.15 6.87
CA VAL A 110 -21.51 19.70 6.82
C VAL A 110 -20.45 19.29 7.83
N THR A 111 -20.75 18.23 8.56
CA THR A 111 -19.78 17.53 9.40
C THR A 111 -19.66 16.09 8.90
N VAL A 112 -18.44 15.62 8.74
CA VAL A 112 -18.13 14.24 8.34
C VAL A 112 -17.39 13.57 9.49
N SER A 113 -17.91 12.42 9.92
CA SER A 113 -17.27 11.54 10.89
C SER A 113 -17.02 10.19 10.26
N VAL A 114 -15.91 9.54 10.62
CA VAL A 114 -15.58 8.18 10.17
C VAL A 114 -15.90 7.21 11.28
N GLY A 115 -16.68 6.18 10.99
CA GLY A 115 -17.07 5.16 11.96
C GLY A 115 -16.25 3.88 11.88
N ARG A 116 -15.81 3.50 10.69
CA ARG A 116 -14.93 2.35 10.44
C ARG A 116 -13.69 2.87 9.72
N PHE A 117 -12.54 2.62 10.32
CA PHE A 117 -11.26 3.12 9.83
C PHE A 117 -10.56 2.00 9.05
N GLN A 118 -10.67 1.99 7.75
CA GLN A 118 -9.93 1.09 6.87
C GLN A 118 -8.81 1.83 6.13
N GLY A 119 -9.10 3.02 5.68
CA GLY A 119 -8.17 3.86 4.95
C GLY A 119 -7.81 3.32 3.56
N PRO A 120 -7.06 4.08 2.77
CA PRO A 120 -6.51 3.58 1.52
C PRO A 120 -5.38 2.59 1.78
N PHE A 121 -5.17 1.65 0.84
CA PHE A 121 -4.08 0.67 0.93
C PHE A 121 -2.68 1.29 1.02
N SER A 122 -2.50 2.50 0.50
CA SER A 122 -1.23 3.24 0.61
C SER A 122 -0.87 3.64 2.04
N GLU A 123 -1.87 3.70 2.93
CA GLU A 123 -1.69 4.12 4.32
C GLU A 123 -1.63 2.92 5.30
N GLN A 124 -1.76 1.69 4.80
CA GLN A 124 -1.66 0.50 5.63
C GLN A 124 -0.22 0.03 5.75
N VAL A 125 0.17 -0.43 6.95
CA VAL A 125 1.42 -1.15 7.18
C VAL A 125 1.18 -2.63 6.90
N ARG A 126 2.03 -3.26 6.09
CA ARG A 126 1.86 -4.64 5.65
C ARG A 126 2.99 -5.51 6.18
N VAL A 127 2.62 -6.66 6.73
CA VAL A 127 3.59 -7.67 7.21
C VAL A 127 3.40 -8.93 6.39
N ILE A 128 4.48 -9.42 5.79
CA ILE A 128 4.51 -10.65 5.00
C ILE A 128 5.66 -11.57 5.45
N GLY A 129 5.53 -12.86 5.19
CA GLY A 129 6.51 -13.89 5.56
C GLY A 129 6.22 -14.48 6.93
N GLU A 130 7.27 -14.75 7.70
CA GLU A 130 7.24 -15.55 8.93
C GLU A 130 6.78 -14.76 10.18
N ALA A 131 5.70 -14.00 10.06
CA ALA A 131 4.91 -13.54 11.22
C ALA A 131 3.83 -14.57 11.56
N THR A 132 3.37 -14.60 12.81
CA THR A 132 2.31 -15.55 13.23
C THR A 132 0.99 -15.33 12.46
N ASN A 133 0.61 -14.06 12.22
CA ASN A 133 -0.56 -13.67 11.44
C ASN A 133 -0.18 -12.57 10.43
N PRO A 134 0.44 -12.93 9.28
CA PRO A 134 0.79 -11.95 8.26
C PRO A 134 -0.47 -11.22 7.78
N SER A 135 -0.46 -9.89 7.81
CA SER A 135 -1.64 -9.09 7.48
C SER A 135 -1.30 -7.64 7.14
N ALA A 136 -2.29 -6.93 6.61
CA ALA A 136 -2.26 -5.48 6.48
C ALA A 136 -2.93 -4.86 7.70
N ILE A 137 -2.21 -3.99 8.40
CA ILE A 137 -2.63 -3.31 9.62
C ILE A 137 -2.86 -1.83 9.30
N ASN A 138 -3.99 -1.30 9.74
CA ASN A 138 -4.24 0.12 9.61
C ASN A 138 -3.25 0.91 10.49
N TYR A 139 -2.56 1.86 9.88
CA TYR A 139 -1.62 2.69 10.63
C TYR A 139 -2.36 3.53 11.68
N THR A 140 -1.78 3.61 12.85
CA THR A 140 -2.22 4.50 13.93
C THR A 140 -1.08 5.45 14.27
N GLU A 141 -1.41 6.70 14.58
CA GLU A 141 -0.43 7.72 14.95
C GLU A 141 0.53 7.20 16.04
N ASN A 142 1.82 7.43 15.84
CA ASN A 142 2.92 6.97 16.70
C ASN A 142 3.07 5.43 16.80
N MET A 143 2.58 4.68 15.82
CA MET A 143 2.81 3.22 15.75
C MET A 143 4.30 2.92 15.62
N THR A 144 4.76 1.98 16.43
CA THR A 144 6.14 1.47 16.40
C THR A 144 6.22 0.05 15.84
N LEU A 145 7.43 -0.42 15.56
CA LEU A 145 7.68 -1.80 15.16
C LEU A 145 7.17 -2.80 16.20
N LEU A 146 7.33 -2.49 17.49
CA LEU A 146 6.85 -3.35 18.57
C LEU A 146 5.33 -3.47 18.56
N ASP A 147 4.59 -2.35 18.38
CA ASP A 147 3.14 -2.36 18.31
C ASP A 147 2.65 -3.19 17.12
N LEU A 148 3.33 -3.05 15.98
CA LEU A 148 3.04 -3.82 14.79
C LEU A 148 3.25 -5.32 15.03
N MET A 149 4.36 -5.70 15.68
CA MET A 149 4.64 -7.11 15.99
C MET A 149 3.64 -7.69 16.98
N ILE A 150 3.16 -6.92 17.95
CA ILE A 150 2.06 -7.33 18.84
C ILE A 150 0.79 -7.59 18.03
N ALA A 151 0.45 -6.70 17.08
CA ALA A 151 -0.75 -6.81 16.26
C ALA A 151 -0.76 -8.07 15.39
N VAL A 152 0.40 -8.48 14.84
CA VAL A 152 0.54 -9.70 14.01
C VAL A 152 0.85 -10.97 14.83
N GLY A 153 0.95 -10.89 16.16
CA GLY A 153 1.16 -12.03 17.06
C GLY A 153 2.62 -12.49 17.15
N GLY A 154 3.59 -11.65 16.75
CA GLY A 154 5.03 -11.94 16.81
C GLY A 154 5.55 -12.78 15.65
N LEU A 155 6.73 -13.36 15.85
CA LEU A 155 7.44 -14.21 14.89
C LEU A 155 7.02 -15.67 15.03
N THR A 156 7.07 -16.43 13.93
CA THR A 156 7.00 -17.90 13.98
C THR A 156 8.32 -18.49 14.48
N GLU A 157 8.32 -19.78 14.78
CA GLU A 157 9.56 -20.52 15.16
C GLU A 157 10.55 -20.65 13.98
N PHE A 158 10.08 -20.52 12.75
CA PHE A 158 10.89 -20.58 11.53
C PHE A 158 11.38 -19.22 11.06
N ALA A 159 11.03 -18.14 11.74
CA ALA A 159 11.37 -16.79 11.32
C ALA A 159 12.86 -16.48 11.50
N SER A 160 13.46 -15.84 10.50
CA SER A 160 14.77 -15.19 10.61
C SER A 160 14.57 -13.69 10.90
N GLY A 161 14.21 -13.40 12.16
CA GLY A 161 13.75 -12.05 12.56
C GLY A 161 14.82 -10.96 12.45
N ASN A 162 16.11 -11.30 12.60
CA ASN A 162 17.22 -10.34 12.46
C ASN A 162 17.68 -10.15 11.00
N ASN A 163 17.10 -10.91 10.05
CA ASN A 163 17.26 -10.68 8.61
C ASN A 163 15.99 -10.07 7.97
N ALA A 164 15.09 -9.58 8.80
CA ALA A 164 13.88 -8.93 8.33
C ALA A 164 14.19 -7.59 7.63
N LYS A 165 13.31 -7.19 6.72
CA LYS A 165 13.48 -5.98 5.93
C LYS A 165 12.25 -5.08 6.05
N LEU A 166 12.52 -3.80 6.22
CA LEU A 166 11.53 -2.74 6.08
C LEU A 166 11.67 -2.10 4.70
N VAL A 167 10.62 -2.14 3.91
CA VAL A 167 10.53 -1.44 2.63
C VAL A 167 9.65 -0.21 2.82
N ARG A 168 10.22 0.96 2.60
CA ARG A 168 9.57 2.26 2.76
C ARG A 168 9.66 3.07 1.47
N VAL A 169 8.58 3.74 1.10
CA VAL A 169 8.54 4.62 -0.07
C VAL A 169 8.52 6.07 0.40
N ILE A 170 9.59 6.80 0.12
CA ILE A 170 9.72 8.23 0.44
C ILE A 170 9.90 8.98 -0.89
N ASP A 171 9.10 10.01 -1.13
CA ASP A 171 9.14 10.84 -2.35
C ASP A 171 9.12 10.02 -3.66
N GLY A 172 8.37 8.92 -3.64
CA GLY A 172 8.24 8.02 -4.79
C GLY A 172 9.44 7.09 -5.00
N GLN A 173 10.45 7.13 -4.12
CA GLN A 173 11.60 6.23 -4.14
C GLN A 173 11.47 5.15 -3.07
N GLN A 174 11.62 3.90 -3.49
CA GLN A 174 11.61 2.77 -2.59
C GLN A 174 13.01 2.57 -1.98
N THR A 175 13.06 2.55 -0.65
CA THR A 175 14.27 2.26 0.13
C THR A 175 14.03 1.03 1.00
N THR A 176 15.02 0.16 1.11
CA THR A 176 14.97 -1.04 1.95
C THR A 176 15.95 -0.88 3.10
N TYR A 177 15.47 -1.11 4.32
CA TYR A 177 16.24 -1.08 5.56
C TYR A 177 16.29 -2.49 6.15
N GLU A 178 17.40 -2.86 6.77
CA GLU A 178 17.52 -4.06 7.60
C GLU A 178 17.02 -3.74 9.00
N ILE A 179 16.23 -4.63 9.58
CA ILE A 179 15.64 -4.48 10.92
C ILE A 179 15.83 -5.78 11.73
N ASN A 180 16.06 -5.63 13.04
CA ASN A 180 16.38 -6.73 13.95
C ASN A 180 15.17 -7.04 14.87
N ILE A 181 14.14 -7.66 14.30
CA ILE A 181 12.91 -7.96 15.04
C ILE A 181 13.13 -8.97 16.16
N GLU A 182 13.98 -9.96 15.93
CA GLU A 182 14.27 -11.00 16.93
C GLU A 182 14.94 -10.42 18.16
N SER A 183 15.95 -9.56 17.98
CA SER A 183 16.61 -8.86 19.07
C SER A 183 15.65 -7.96 19.85
N LEU A 184 14.74 -7.29 19.17
CA LEU A 184 13.69 -6.50 19.83
C LEU A 184 12.79 -7.35 20.72
N ILE A 185 12.30 -8.50 20.20
CA ILE A 185 11.25 -9.29 20.88
C ILE A 185 11.82 -10.29 21.86
N LYS A 186 12.90 -11.05 21.47
CA LYS A 186 13.44 -12.13 22.29
C LYS A 186 14.51 -11.66 23.28
N ASP A 187 15.39 -10.74 22.83
CA ASP A 187 16.46 -10.23 23.67
C ASP A 187 16.05 -8.99 24.49
N GLY A 188 14.89 -8.39 24.15
CA GLY A 188 14.40 -7.18 24.81
C GLY A 188 15.21 -5.93 24.47
N ASP A 189 15.93 -5.93 23.35
CA ASP A 189 16.69 -4.77 22.88
C ASP A 189 15.77 -3.69 22.31
N ILE A 190 15.28 -2.81 23.19
CA ILE A 190 14.38 -1.72 22.83
C ILE A 190 15.01 -0.69 21.87
N THR A 191 16.33 -0.71 21.69
CA THR A 191 16.99 0.19 20.73
C THR A 191 16.69 -0.17 19.28
N GLN A 192 16.19 -1.40 19.03
CA GLN A 192 15.72 -1.86 17.72
C GLN A 192 14.26 -1.44 17.42
N ASN A 193 13.57 -0.84 18.40
CA ASN A 193 12.22 -0.34 18.17
C ASN A 193 12.26 0.96 17.35
N ILE A 194 11.62 0.97 16.22
CA ILE A 194 11.60 2.08 15.26
C ILE A 194 10.18 2.55 15.01
N ASP A 195 10.03 3.81 14.62
CA ASP A 195 8.73 4.35 14.20
C ASP A 195 8.35 3.81 12.84
N MET A 196 7.11 3.32 12.75
CA MET A 196 6.50 2.94 11.49
C MET A 196 5.92 4.16 10.79
N LEU A 197 5.89 4.12 9.47
CA LEU A 197 5.17 5.08 8.65
C LEU A 197 4.04 4.39 7.87
N PRO A 198 2.97 5.12 7.53
CA PRO A 198 1.94 4.59 6.65
C PRO A 198 2.56 4.13 5.32
N GLY A 199 2.11 2.98 4.82
CA GLY A 199 2.63 2.40 3.58
C GLY A 199 3.86 1.52 3.72
N ASP A 200 4.44 1.39 4.91
CA ASP A 200 5.57 0.50 5.19
C ASP A 200 5.23 -0.96 4.92
N ILE A 201 6.23 -1.72 4.44
CA ILE A 201 6.11 -3.16 4.24
C ILE A 201 7.22 -3.84 5.02
N ILE A 202 6.85 -4.74 5.93
CA ILE A 202 7.78 -5.61 6.64
C ILE A 202 7.82 -6.97 5.95
N ILE A 203 9.03 -7.43 5.63
CA ILE A 203 9.29 -8.74 5.02
C ILE A 203 10.12 -9.55 6.00
N ILE A 204 9.56 -10.64 6.50
CA ILE A 204 10.21 -11.53 7.47
C ILE A 204 10.54 -12.83 6.74
N PRO A 205 11.84 -13.08 6.44
CA PRO A 205 12.22 -14.30 5.75
C PRO A 205 12.21 -15.52 6.69
N GLU A 206 12.13 -16.70 6.10
CA GLU A 206 12.35 -17.97 6.76
C GLU A 206 13.84 -18.16 7.08
N ALA A 207 14.12 -18.81 8.21
CA ALA A 207 15.48 -19.21 8.57
C ALA A 207 15.90 -20.45 7.75
N TRP A 208 17.07 -20.38 7.14
CA TRP A 208 17.68 -21.52 6.46
C TRP A 208 18.53 -22.29 7.49
N PHE A 209 18.22 -23.56 7.66
CA PHE A 209 18.94 -24.50 8.53
C PHE A 209 20.01 -25.28 7.76
#